data_67f38a7b31b56eefba26c2aebf3a04f7
#
_entry.id   67f38a7b31b56eefba26c2aebf3a04f7
#
_cell.length_a   1.000
_cell.length_b   1.000
_cell.length_c   1.000
_cell.angle_alpha   90.00
_cell.angle_beta   90.00
_cell.angle_gamma   90.00
#
_symmetry.space_group_name_H-M   'P 1'
#
loop_
_entity.id
_entity.type
_entity.pdbx_description
1 polymer ?
#
loop_
_entity_poly.entity_id
_entity_poly.type
_entity_poly.pdbx_seq_one_letter_code
_entity_poly.pdbx_strand_id
1 'polypeptide(L)'
;MKSSLGRPLKPNDQRASIAVDLGAESCRVSLLRWNNGHPTIELVHRFPNNPREIDGGLRWDLNNIVNGLEDGLRKCADLAPEGIRSLAVDGWAVDYVRVDATGLPLADPFCYRDPRTVKAERAAHRKCSQERMRELTGIQILPLNTVYQLYADQLAGLPESEAQQWINLPEYLLSRWGGARIAEYTNATHTQLVELYKKQWCREIFNCLRLDLASAPKLVPPGTDVGKFSGPLAELPAFADTTLIAPACHDTASAIAGIPATGNDWAYISSGTWSLVGTLIEQPRNGIAAAAENFTNLGAVGDRICFHKNVNGMW
;
A
#
# COMPACT_ATOMS: atom_id res chain seq x y z
N MET A 1 -21.29 -2.26 -3.04
CA MET A 1 -20.99 -2.59 -1.62
C MET A 1 -21.19 -1.33 -0.80
N LYS A 2 -22.08 -1.33 0.19
CA LYS A 2 -22.21 -0.18 1.10
C LYS A 2 -20.90 -0.09 1.90
N SER A 3 -20.22 1.04 1.86
CA SER A 3 -19.02 1.33 2.64
C SER A 3 -19.38 1.16 4.11
N SER A 4 -18.77 0.19 4.79
CA SER A 4 -18.68 0.22 6.24
C SER A 4 -17.63 1.27 6.60
N LEU A 5 -17.97 2.54 6.47
CA LEU A 5 -17.26 3.59 7.18
C LEU A 5 -17.17 3.11 8.63
N GLY A 6 -15.95 3.04 9.16
CA GLY A 6 -15.64 2.48 10.46
C GLY A 6 -16.64 2.94 11.52
N ARG A 7 -16.85 2.10 12.57
CA ARG A 7 -17.77 2.43 13.66
C ARG A 7 -17.54 3.86 14.09
N PRO A 8 -18.60 4.69 14.18
CA PRO A 8 -18.44 6.05 14.66
C PRO A 8 -17.69 6.02 16.01
N LEU A 9 -16.72 6.90 16.16
CA LEU A 9 -15.96 7.05 17.40
C LEU A 9 -16.95 7.13 18.55
N LYS A 10 -16.71 6.38 19.62
CA LYS A 10 -17.43 6.61 20.88
C LYS A 10 -17.20 8.08 21.23
N PRO A 11 -18.22 8.88 21.53
CA PRO A 11 -18.09 10.33 21.72
C PRO A 11 -17.03 10.77 22.73
N ASN A 12 -16.53 9.85 23.56
CA ASN A 12 -15.57 10.09 24.65
C ASN A 12 -14.28 9.27 24.54
N ASP A 13 -13.94 8.69 23.40
CA ASP A 13 -12.66 7.98 23.27
C ASP A 13 -11.51 8.98 23.01
N GLN A 14 -10.77 9.30 24.06
CA GLN A 14 -9.64 10.24 24.03
C GLN A 14 -8.31 9.58 23.65
N ARG A 15 -8.30 8.25 23.44
CA ARG A 15 -7.08 7.54 23.07
C ARG A 15 -6.51 8.04 21.75
N ALA A 16 -5.18 8.06 21.66
CA ALA A 16 -4.45 8.42 20.44
C ALA A 16 -4.62 7.38 19.33
N SER A 17 -4.27 7.76 18.11
CA SER A 17 -4.07 6.84 16.98
C SER A 17 -2.63 6.94 16.51
N ILE A 18 -2.08 5.85 16.00
CA ILE A 18 -0.75 5.84 15.36
C ILE A 18 -0.92 5.80 13.84
N ALA A 19 -0.19 6.68 13.16
CA ALA A 19 0.02 6.64 11.72
C ALA A 19 1.49 6.29 11.44
N VAL A 20 1.70 5.23 10.65
CA VAL A 20 2.99 4.80 10.11
C VAL A 20 3.02 5.14 8.64
N ASP A 21 4.01 5.93 8.21
CA ASP A 21 4.28 6.30 6.82
C ASP A 21 5.61 5.68 6.38
N LEU A 22 5.52 4.71 5.47
CA LEU A 22 6.68 4.08 4.85
C LEU A 22 7.14 4.89 3.66
N GLY A 23 8.16 5.70 3.83
CA GLY A 23 8.78 6.42 2.73
C GLY A 23 10.01 5.68 2.17
N ALA A 24 10.24 5.78 0.87
CA ALA A 24 11.38 5.15 0.20
C ALA A 24 12.76 5.67 0.70
N GLU A 25 12.80 6.86 1.28
CA GLU A 25 14.04 7.45 1.84
C GLU A 25 14.03 7.49 3.38
N SER A 26 12.86 7.53 3.99
CA SER A 26 12.72 7.50 5.44
C SER A 26 11.33 7.05 5.84
N CYS A 27 11.23 6.24 6.89
CA CYS A 27 9.97 5.85 7.52
C CYS A 27 9.66 6.77 8.71
N ARG A 28 8.38 6.93 9.01
CA ARG A 28 7.88 7.81 10.06
C ARG A 28 6.83 7.11 10.89
N VAL A 29 6.85 7.41 12.20
CA VAL A 29 5.80 7.01 13.14
C VAL A 29 5.29 8.27 13.84
N SER A 30 3.99 8.52 13.75
CA SER A 30 3.36 9.72 14.28
C SER A 30 2.17 9.35 15.19
N LEU A 31 1.94 10.16 16.22
CA LEU A 31 0.75 10.15 17.06
C LEU A 31 -0.26 11.19 16.55
N LEU A 32 -1.49 10.75 16.38
CA LEU A 32 -2.63 11.59 16.08
C LEU A 32 -3.55 11.66 17.30
N ARG A 33 -3.87 12.86 17.75
CA ARG A 33 -4.84 13.14 18.81
C ARG A 33 -5.92 14.08 18.33
N TRP A 34 -7.10 13.99 18.93
CA TRP A 34 -8.20 14.90 18.69
C TRP A 34 -8.41 15.79 19.92
N ASN A 35 -8.09 17.06 19.81
CA ASN A 35 -8.24 18.05 20.88
C ASN A 35 -9.35 19.04 20.50
N ASN A 36 -10.47 19.00 21.21
CA ASN A 36 -11.62 19.88 20.96
C ASN A 36 -12.11 19.87 19.50
N GLY A 37 -12.12 18.68 18.86
CA GLY A 37 -12.56 18.52 17.47
C GLY A 37 -11.46 18.84 16.42
N HIS A 38 -10.25 19.22 16.83
CA HIS A 38 -9.13 19.48 15.94
C HIS A 38 -8.09 18.36 16.03
N PRO A 39 -7.64 17.80 14.90
CA PRO A 39 -6.56 16.84 14.87
C PRO A 39 -5.21 17.52 15.14
N THR A 40 -4.38 16.87 15.93
CA THR A 40 -2.97 17.23 16.11
C THR A 40 -2.12 16.01 15.76
N ILE A 41 -1.06 16.22 14.97
CA ILE A 41 -0.13 15.18 14.55
C ILE A 41 1.23 15.52 15.12
N GLU A 42 1.82 14.57 15.86
CA GLU A 42 3.14 14.65 16.43
C GLU A 42 4.05 13.59 15.78
N LEU A 43 5.12 14.02 15.10
CA LEU A 43 6.14 13.11 14.59
C LEU A 43 6.98 12.58 15.76
N VAL A 44 6.77 11.31 16.13
CA VAL A 44 7.44 10.68 17.28
C VAL A 44 8.77 10.06 16.89
N HIS A 45 8.83 9.44 15.71
CA HIS A 45 10.04 8.77 15.24
C HIS A 45 10.20 8.86 13.73
N ARG A 46 11.43 9.07 13.30
CA ARG A 46 11.84 9.04 11.89
C ARG A 46 13.20 8.37 11.78
N PHE A 47 13.35 7.48 10.81
CA PHE A 47 14.62 6.81 10.54
C PHE A 47 14.83 6.65 9.02
N PRO A 48 16.09 6.58 8.56
CA PRO A 48 16.41 6.43 7.16
C PRO A 48 16.01 5.05 6.65
N ASN A 49 15.55 5.01 5.41
CA ASN A 49 15.22 3.81 4.68
C ASN A 49 15.82 3.91 3.28
N ASN A 50 16.67 2.97 2.91
CA ASN A 50 17.28 2.92 1.59
C ASN A 50 17.42 1.46 1.16
N PRO A 51 17.21 1.15 -0.12
CA PRO A 51 17.45 -0.19 -0.62
C PRO A 51 18.97 -0.49 -0.60
N ARG A 52 19.29 -1.76 -0.48
CA ARG A 52 20.67 -2.28 -0.45
C ARG A 52 20.81 -3.44 -1.43
N GLU A 53 22.03 -3.65 -1.91
CA GLU A 53 22.38 -4.88 -2.62
C GLU A 53 22.42 -6.04 -1.62
N ILE A 54 21.48 -6.97 -1.75
CA ILE A 54 21.34 -8.16 -0.91
C ILE A 54 21.08 -9.35 -1.85
N ASP A 55 21.88 -10.40 -1.74
CA ASP A 55 21.74 -11.64 -2.53
C ASP A 55 21.63 -11.41 -4.05
N GLY A 56 22.44 -10.47 -4.55
CA GLY A 56 22.51 -10.17 -5.98
C GLY A 56 21.33 -9.40 -6.56
N GLY A 57 20.54 -8.74 -5.71
CA GLY A 57 19.45 -7.84 -6.12
C GLY A 57 19.30 -6.64 -5.21
N LEU A 58 18.65 -5.60 -5.73
CA LEU A 58 18.35 -4.40 -4.96
C LEU A 58 17.12 -4.66 -4.09
N ARG A 59 17.30 -4.68 -2.77
CA ARG A 59 16.26 -5.04 -1.81
C ARG A 59 16.08 -4.01 -0.71
N TRP A 60 14.90 -4.00 -0.11
CA TRP A 60 14.64 -3.29 1.14
C TRP A 60 15.09 -4.16 2.32
N ASP A 61 15.85 -3.58 3.25
CA ASP A 61 16.23 -4.22 4.51
C ASP A 61 14.99 -4.28 5.43
N LEU A 62 14.28 -5.41 5.38
CA LEU A 62 13.03 -5.59 6.12
C LEU A 62 13.25 -5.53 7.64
N ASN A 63 14.39 -6.00 8.12
CA ASN A 63 14.74 -5.93 9.54
C ASN A 63 14.96 -4.47 9.98
N ASN A 64 15.63 -3.65 9.16
CA ASN A 64 15.79 -2.22 9.46
C ASN A 64 14.42 -1.52 9.53
N ILE A 65 13.52 -1.83 8.59
CA ILE A 65 12.16 -1.25 8.58
C ILE A 65 11.40 -1.67 9.83
N VAL A 66 11.32 -2.97 10.12
CA VAL A 66 10.57 -3.50 11.26
C VAL A 66 11.10 -2.97 12.58
N ASN A 67 12.42 -3.06 12.81
CA ASN A 67 13.03 -2.60 14.07
C ASN A 67 12.84 -1.11 14.29
N GLY A 68 13.05 -0.29 13.25
CA GLY A 68 12.86 1.16 13.35
C GLY A 68 11.40 1.54 13.64
N LEU A 69 10.43 0.83 13.04
CA LEU A 69 9.01 1.05 13.33
C LEU A 69 8.66 0.63 14.75
N GLU A 70 9.11 -0.54 15.21
CA GLU A 70 8.85 -1.02 16.57
C GLU A 70 9.46 -0.11 17.63
N ASP A 71 10.63 0.51 17.38
CA ASP A 71 11.21 1.55 18.23
C ASP A 71 10.32 2.80 18.28
N GLY A 72 9.74 3.18 17.14
CA GLY A 72 8.77 4.26 17.09
C GLY A 72 7.48 3.94 17.84
N LEU A 73 6.98 2.70 17.74
CA LEU A 73 5.80 2.25 18.48
C LEU A 73 6.04 2.26 20.00
N ARG A 74 7.21 1.84 20.50
CA ARG A 74 7.55 1.93 21.92
C ARG A 74 7.51 3.38 22.40
N LYS A 75 8.13 4.30 21.66
CA LYS A 75 8.08 5.74 21.98
C LYS A 75 6.65 6.28 22.00
N CYS A 76 5.79 5.83 21.06
CA CYS A 76 4.39 6.20 21.08
C CYS A 76 3.66 5.71 22.34
N ALA A 77 3.97 4.48 22.80
CA ALA A 77 3.40 3.95 24.03
C ALA A 77 3.77 4.80 25.26
N ASP A 78 5.03 5.26 25.34
CA ASP A 78 5.49 6.13 26.44
C ASP A 78 4.81 7.51 26.41
N LEU A 79 4.49 8.02 25.22
CA LEU A 79 3.88 9.34 25.02
C LEU A 79 2.34 9.35 25.09
N ALA A 80 1.69 8.18 25.07
CA ALA A 80 0.24 8.07 25.07
C ALA A 80 -0.29 7.29 26.27
N PRO A 81 -0.18 7.87 27.49
CA PRO A 81 -0.71 7.23 28.71
C PRO A 81 -2.25 7.06 28.67
N GLU A 82 -2.95 7.84 27.84
CA GLU A 82 -4.37 7.68 27.55
C GLU A 82 -4.71 6.40 26.77
N GLY A 83 -3.71 5.74 26.23
CA GLY A 83 -3.81 4.56 25.38
C GLY A 83 -3.91 4.86 23.90
N ILE A 84 -3.73 3.82 23.08
CA ILE A 84 -3.76 3.87 21.62
C ILE A 84 -4.95 3.06 21.13
N ARG A 85 -5.89 3.71 20.45
CA ARG A 85 -7.11 3.05 19.93
C ARG A 85 -6.90 2.34 18.62
N SER A 86 -6.02 2.88 17.74
CA SER A 86 -5.79 2.33 16.42
C SER A 86 -4.38 2.60 15.92
N LEU A 87 -3.90 1.69 15.07
CA LEU A 87 -2.66 1.80 14.32
C LEU A 87 -2.98 1.58 12.84
N ALA A 88 -2.48 2.47 11.99
CA ALA A 88 -2.63 2.42 10.54
C ALA A 88 -1.25 2.54 9.87
N VAL A 89 -1.10 1.89 8.71
CA VAL A 89 0.14 1.90 7.93
C VAL A 89 -0.17 2.24 6.49
N ASP A 90 0.48 3.26 5.95
CA ASP A 90 0.57 3.53 4.53
C ASP A 90 2.03 3.54 4.05
N GLY A 91 2.23 3.64 2.76
CA GLY A 91 3.57 3.70 2.19
C GLY A 91 3.59 3.69 0.68
N TRP A 92 4.81 3.60 0.13
CA TRP A 92 4.95 3.46 -1.32
C TRP A 92 4.34 2.16 -1.82
N ALA A 93 3.80 2.20 -3.01
CA ALA A 93 3.15 1.06 -3.64
C ALA A 93 4.15 0.11 -4.34
N VAL A 94 3.61 -0.91 -4.96
CA VAL A 94 4.17 -1.90 -5.89
C VAL A 94 5.08 -2.96 -5.28
N ASP A 95 5.77 -2.68 -4.17
CA ASP A 95 6.66 -3.65 -3.54
C ASP A 95 5.91 -4.54 -2.53
N TYR A 96 6.31 -5.79 -2.44
CA TYR A 96 5.64 -6.81 -1.64
C TYR A 96 6.63 -7.73 -0.95
N VAL A 97 6.18 -8.34 0.12
CA VAL A 97 6.87 -9.40 0.85
C VAL A 97 6.26 -10.73 0.45
N ARG A 98 7.10 -11.71 0.06
CA ARG A 98 6.66 -13.11 -0.02
C ARG A 98 6.68 -13.70 1.36
N VAL A 99 5.60 -14.39 1.70
CA VAL A 99 5.43 -15.03 3.00
C VAL A 99 5.10 -16.51 2.81
N ASP A 100 5.49 -17.31 3.79
CA ASP A 100 5.07 -18.72 3.88
C ASP A 100 3.63 -18.86 4.39
N ALA A 101 3.17 -20.08 4.57
CA ALA A 101 1.84 -20.39 5.08
C ALA A 101 1.58 -19.77 6.47
N THR A 102 2.62 -19.59 7.29
CA THR A 102 2.51 -19.00 8.64
C THR A 102 2.51 -17.46 8.63
N GLY A 103 2.93 -16.86 7.51
CA GLY A 103 3.05 -15.39 7.35
C GLY A 103 4.44 -14.85 7.61
N LEU A 104 5.42 -15.74 7.79
CA LEU A 104 6.82 -15.32 7.93
C LEU A 104 7.41 -14.94 6.56
N PRO A 105 8.26 -13.89 6.50
CA PRO A 105 8.88 -13.49 5.26
C PRO A 105 9.92 -14.53 4.81
N LEU A 106 9.93 -14.82 3.52
CA LEU A 106 10.86 -15.79 2.92
C LEU A 106 12.21 -15.13 2.58
N ALA A 107 12.20 -13.84 2.28
CA ALA A 107 13.38 -13.04 1.98
C ALA A 107 13.05 -11.55 2.10
N ASP A 108 14.07 -10.71 2.10
CA ASP A 108 13.92 -9.28 1.97
C ASP A 108 13.22 -8.93 0.64
N PRO A 109 12.23 -8.01 0.64
CA PRO A 109 11.50 -7.65 -0.57
C PRO A 109 12.38 -6.94 -1.58
N PHE A 110 12.19 -7.21 -2.85
CA PHE A 110 12.85 -6.46 -3.91
C PHE A 110 12.38 -5.00 -3.92
N CYS A 111 13.31 -4.10 -4.17
CA CYS A 111 12.99 -2.71 -4.43
C CYS A 111 12.46 -2.55 -5.86
N TYR A 112 11.46 -1.71 -6.05
CA TYR A 112 10.89 -1.41 -7.38
C TYR A 112 11.91 -0.85 -8.39
N ARG A 113 13.08 -0.40 -7.91
CA ARG A 113 14.20 0.07 -8.75
C ARG A 113 15.11 -1.05 -9.24
N ASP A 114 14.89 -2.29 -8.80
CA ASP A 114 15.67 -3.43 -9.23
C ASP A 114 15.47 -3.66 -10.75
N PRO A 115 16.55 -3.80 -11.55
CA PRO A 115 16.46 -3.89 -13.01
C PRO A 115 15.86 -5.21 -13.51
N ARG A 116 15.61 -6.22 -12.64
CA ARG A 116 15.07 -7.54 -13.03
C ARG A 116 13.73 -7.43 -13.76
N THR A 117 12.94 -6.40 -13.45
CA THR A 117 11.61 -6.19 -14.02
C THR A 117 11.61 -5.74 -15.48
N VAL A 118 12.67 -5.11 -15.96
CA VAL A 118 12.76 -4.63 -17.37
C VAL A 118 12.66 -5.78 -18.36
N LYS A 119 13.32 -6.91 -18.09
CA LYS A 119 13.22 -8.11 -18.93
C LYS A 119 11.88 -8.81 -18.77
N ALA A 120 11.36 -8.83 -17.54
CA ALA A 120 10.07 -9.45 -17.21
C ALA A 120 8.92 -8.71 -17.90
N GLU A 121 8.88 -7.38 -17.89
CA GLU A 121 7.90 -6.57 -18.61
C GLU A 121 7.85 -6.92 -20.10
N ARG A 122 8.99 -6.90 -20.78
CA ARG A 122 9.06 -7.26 -22.22
C ARG A 122 8.58 -8.69 -22.48
N ALA A 123 8.89 -9.61 -21.58
CA ALA A 123 8.45 -11.00 -21.70
C ALA A 123 6.95 -11.16 -21.42
N ALA A 124 6.39 -10.41 -20.46
CA ALA A 124 4.98 -10.39 -20.16
C ALA A 124 4.17 -9.87 -21.35
N HIS A 125 4.62 -8.81 -22.02
CA HIS A 125 3.91 -8.21 -23.15
C HIS A 125 3.91 -9.08 -24.42
N ARG A 126 4.77 -10.08 -24.51
CA ARG A 126 4.64 -11.13 -25.56
C ARG A 126 3.46 -12.08 -25.32
N LYS A 127 2.90 -12.10 -24.10
CA LYS A 127 1.76 -12.95 -23.73
C LYS A 127 0.47 -12.14 -23.56
N CYS A 128 0.55 -10.98 -22.93
CA CYS A 128 -0.56 -10.07 -22.71
C CYS A 128 -0.14 -8.68 -23.15
N SER A 129 -0.74 -8.14 -24.24
CA SER A 129 -0.29 -6.86 -24.81
C SER A 129 -0.47 -5.70 -23.82
N GLN A 130 0.31 -4.64 -24.00
CA GLN A 130 0.22 -3.43 -23.17
C GLN A 130 -1.18 -2.82 -23.24
N GLU A 131 -1.75 -2.74 -24.45
CA GLU A 131 -3.07 -2.21 -24.71
C GLU A 131 -4.12 -3.00 -23.93
N ARG A 132 -4.03 -4.35 -23.96
CA ARG A 132 -5.00 -5.21 -23.26
C ARG A 132 -4.87 -5.08 -21.75
N MET A 133 -3.66 -5.08 -21.21
CA MET A 133 -3.45 -4.88 -19.79
C MET A 133 -3.97 -3.52 -19.32
N ARG A 134 -3.73 -2.46 -20.11
CA ARG A 134 -4.24 -1.12 -19.82
C ARG A 134 -5.77 -1.06 -19.92
N GLU A 135 -6.36 -1.67 -20.93
CA GLU A 135 -7.83 -1.75 -21.08
C GLU A 135 -8.47 -2.37 -19.85
N LEU A 136 -7.92 -3.48 -19.36
CA LEU A 136 -8.42 -4.20 -18.20
C LEU A 136 -8.28 -3.44 -16.88
N THR A 137 -7.15 -2.76 -16.68
CA THR A 137 -6.78 -2.19 -15.38
C THR A 137 -6.85 -0.67 -15.31
N GLY A 138 -6.76 0.03 -16.44
CA GLY A 138 -6.70 1.49 -16.49
C GLY A 138 -5.38 2.08 -15.97
N ILE A 139 -4.39 1.25 -15.68
CA ILE A 139 -3.14 1.63 -15.05
C ILE A 139 -2.07 1.94 -16.09
N GLN A 140 -1.28 2.98 -15.86
CA GLN A 140 -0.10 3.29 -16.65
C GLN A 140 0.89 2.12 -16.62
N ILE A 141 1.41 1.75 -17.79
CA ILE A 141 2.43 0.70 -17.90
C ILE A 141 3.77 1.26 -17.41
N LEU A 142 4.29 0.68 -16.34
CA LEU A 142 5.59 1.01 -15.77
C LEU A 142 6.30 -0.29 -15.38
N PRO A 143 7.61 -0.47 -15.70
CA PRO A 143 8.33 -1.70 -15.36
C PRO A 143 8.30 -2.07 -13.88
N LEU A 144 8.10 -1.07 -13.03
CA LEU A 144 8.06 -1.24 -11.56
C LEU A 144 6.75 -1.84 -11.04
N ASN A 145 5.67 -1.90 -11.84
CA ASN A 145 4.39 -2.43 -11.36
C ASN A 145 4.52 -3.88 -10.88
N THR A 146 3.80 -4.22 -9.82
CA THR A 146 3.89 -5.52 -9.14
C THR A 146 3.72 -6.71 -10.08
N VAL A 147 2.88 -6.60 -11.10
CA VAL A 147 2.69 -7.67 -12.09
C VAL A 147 3.99 -8.11 -12.74
N TYR A 148 4.90 -7.16 -13.05
CA TYR A 148 6.18 -7.49 -13.65
C TYR A 148 7.19 -8.01 -12.63
N GLN A 149 7.09 -7.59 -11.39
CA GLN A 149 7.89 -8.13 -10.30
C GLN A 149 7.51 -9.59 -10.02
N LEU A 150 6.20 -9.91 -9.92
CA LEU A 150 5.70 -11.27 -9.78
C LEU A 150 6.08 -12.15 -10.97
N TYR A 151 6.03 -11.59 -12.18
CA TYR A 151 6.43 -12.33 -13.37
C TYR A 151 7.95 -12.56 -13.43
N ALA A 152 8.77 -11.62 -12.92
CA ALA A 152 10.20 -11.81 -12.75
C ALA A 152 10.51 -12.95 -11.74
N ASP A 153 9.76 -12.99 -10.63
CA ASP A 153 9.85 -14.08 -9.66
C ASP A 153 9.54 -15.44 -10.31
N GLN A 154 8.44 -15.50 -11.06
CA GLN A 154 8.07 -16.75 -11.77
C GLN A 154 9.15 -17.19 -12.78
N LEU A 155 9.75 -16.27 -13.50
CA LEU A 155 10.86 -16.58 -14.43
C LEU A 155 12.11 -17.08 -13.68
N ALA A 156 12.25 -16.72 -12.40
CA ALA A 156 13.30 -17.20 -11.51
C ALA A 156 12.92 -18.48 -10.75
N GLY A 157 11.73 -19.07 -11.01
CA GLY A 157 11.27 -20.30 -10.37
C GLY A 157 10.52 -20.10 -9.04
N LEU A 158 10.10 -18.87 -8.72
CA LEU A 158 9.32 -18.57 -7.53
C LEU A 158 7.82 -18.43 -7.87
N PRO A 159 6.90 -18.73 -6.96
CA PRO A 159 7.11 -19.35 -5.64
C PRO A 159 7.52 -20.82 -5.75
N GLU A 160 8.30 -21.27 -4.78
CA GLU A 160 8.72 -22.68 -4.69
C GLU A 160 7.59 -23.61 -4.20
N SER A 161 6.53 -23.04 -3.64
CA SER A 161 5.39 -23.74 -3.04
C SER A 161 4.10 -22.95 -3.23
N GLU A 162 2.99 -23.65 -3.50
CA GLU A 162 1.64 -23.08 -3.61
C GLU A 162 1.14 -22.47 -2.29
N ALA A 163 1.74 -22.81 -1.15
CA ALA A 163 1.39 -22.21 0.14
C ALA A 163 1.94 -20.78 0.34
N GLN A 164 2.81 -20.30 -0.57
CA GLN A 164 3.40 -18.98 -0.49
C GLN A 164 2.41 -17.92 -1.02
N GLN A 165 2.32 -16.80 -0.29
CA GLN A 165 1.57 -15.62 -0.67
C GLN A 165 2.52 -14.44 -0.89
N TRP A 166 2.01 -13.41 -1.56
CA TRP A 166 2.66 -12.11 -1.59
C TRP A 166 1.73 -11.06 -0.98
N ILE A 167 2.27 -10.12 -0.24
CA ILE A 167 1.51 -9.08 0.47
C ILE A 167 2.26 -7.77 0.28
N ASN A 168 1.61 -6.72 -0.20
CA ASN A 168 2.23 -5.40 -0.30
C ASN A 168 2.77 -4.95 1.05
N LEU A 169 3.84 -4.16 1.03
CA LEU A 169 4.64 -3.90 2.24
C LEU A 169 3.85 -3.24 3.39
N PRO A 170 2.99 -2.23 3.19
CA PRO A 170 2.17 -1.69 4.27
C PRO A 170 1.24 -2.72 4.90
N GLU A 171 0.56 -3.52 4.08
CA GLU A 171 -0.36 -4.57 4.52
C GLU A 171 0.39 -5.74 5.18
N TYR A 172 1.62 -6.03 4.73
CA TYR A 172 2.48 -7.01 5.40
C TYR A 172 2.77 -6.59 6.84
N LEU A 173 3.10 -5.33 7.10
CA LEU A 173 3.35 -4.84 8.46
C LEU A 173 2.10 -4.94 9.34
N LEU A 174 0.92 -4.61 8.82
CA LEU A 174 -0.34 -4.83 9.53
C LEU A 174 -0.53 -6.32 9.87
N SER A 175 -0.25 -7.23 8.92
CA SER A 175 -0.39 -8.66 9.15
C SER A 175 0.64 -9.20 10.15
N ARG A 176 1.85 -8.67 10.15
CA ARG A 176 2.90 -9.00 11.11
C ARG A 176 2.51 -8.69 12.55
N TRP A 177 1.75 -7.62 12.74
CA TRP A 177 1.27 -7.19 14.05
C TRP A 177 -0.11 -7.74 14.44
N GLY A 178 -0.56 -8.81 13.76
CA GLY A 178 -1.77 -9.56 14.11
C GLY A 178 -2.97 -9.31 13.22
N GLY A 179 -2.85 -8.45 12.21
CA GLY A 179 -3.90 -8.20 11.22
C GLY A 179 -4.08 -9.36 10.24
N ALA A 180 -5.23 -9.38 9.58
CA ALA A 180 -5.48 -10.30 8.48
C ALA A 180 -4.57 -9.99 7.28
N ARG A 181 -4.18 -11.03 6.53
CA ARG A 181 -3.47 -10.88 5.25
C ARG A 181 -4.45 -10.40 4.18
N ILE A 182 -4.33 -9.15 3.80
CA ILE A 182 -5.22 -8.47 2.85
C ILE A 182 -4.43 -7.69 1.82
N ALA A 183 -5.11 -7.24 0.77
CA ALA A 183 -4.65 -6.21 -0.15
C ALA A 183 -5.66 -5.06 -0.09
N GLU A 184 -5.23 -3.89 0.35
CA GLU A 184 -6.10 -2.73 0.39
C GLU A 184 -6.22 -2.13 -1.01
N TYR A 185 -7.43 -1.73 -1.38
CA TYR A 185 -7.80 -1.41 -2.76
C TYR A 185 -6.95 -0.30 -3.39
N THR A 186 -6.61 0.77 -2.65
CA THR A 186 -5.83 1.87 -3.20
C THR A 186 -4.42 1.41 -3.58
N ASN A 187 -3.80 0.59 -2.74
CA ASN A 187 -2.49 0.01 -2.98
C ASN A 187 -2.55 -1.13 -4.02
N ALA A 188 -3.58 -1.98 -3.94
CA ALA A 188 -3.76 -3.09 -4.87
C ALA A 188 -3.91 -2.65 -6.33
N THR A 189 -4.48 -1.47 -6.60
CA THR A 189 -4.59 -0.97 -7.99
C THR A 189 -3.23 -0.70 -8.63
N HIS A 190 -2.21 -0.33 -7.85
CA HIS A 190 -0.84 -0.16 -8.35
C HIS A 190 -0.17 -1.46 -8.80
N THR A 191 -0.71 -2.60 -8.41
CA THR A 191 -0.18 -3.89 -8.86
C THR A 191 -0.36 -4.12 -10.36
N GLN A 192 -1.29 -3.37 -10.99
CA GLN A 192 -1.76 -3.62 -12.36
C GLN A 192 -2.40 -5.00 -12.54
N LEU A 193 -2.98 -5.53 -11.45
CA LEU A 193 -3.66 -6.84 -11.41
C LEU A 193 -5.14 -6.73 -11.01
N VAL A 194 -5.66 -5.51 -10.78
CA VAL A 194 -7.06 -5.27 -10.40
C VAL A 194 -7.86 -4.80 -11.62
N GLU A 195 -9.00 -5.43 -11.89
CA GLU A 195 -9.94 -4.98 -12.92
C GLU A 195 -10.55 -3.63 -12.57
N LEU A 196 -10.44 -2.69 -13.51
CA LEU A 196 -10.84 -1.29 -13.33
C LEU A 196 -12.31 -1.12 -12.93
N TYR A 197 -13.21 -1.83 -13.60
CA TYR A 197 -14.66 -1.66 -13.39
C TYR A 197 -15.24 -2.63 -12.35
N LYS A 198 -14.66 -3.82 -12.21
CA LYS A 198 -15.16 -4.85 -11.29
C LYS A 198 -14.55 -4.78 -9.90
N LYS A 199 -13.45 -4.05 -9.75
CA LYS A 199 -12.72 -3.91 -8.47
C LYS A 199 -12.39 -5.27 -7.83
N GLN A 200 -11.88 -6.19 -8.65
CA GLN A 200 -11.47 -7.54 -8.26
C GLN A 200 -10.16 -7.90 -8.97
N TRP A 201 -9.48 -8.94 -8.51
CA TRP A 201 -8.30 -9.44 -9.19
C TRP A 201 -8.63 -9.86 -10.63
N CYS A 202 -7.83 -9.42 -11.59
CA CYS A 202 -8.03 -9.64 -13.01
C CYS A 202 -7.60 -11.05 -13.43
N ARG A 203 -8.51 -12.01 -13.40
CA ARG A 203 -8.26 -13.41 -13.79
C ARG A 203 -7.59 -13.52 -15.17
N GLU A 204 -7.94 -12.66 -16.12
CA GLU A 204 -7.39 -12.69 -17.46
C GLU A 204 -5.88 -12.46 -17.44
N ILE A 205 -5.38 -11.47 -16.67
CA ILE A 205 -3.94 -11.20 -16.55
C ILE A 205 -3.24 -12.33 -15.81
N PHE A 206 -3.79 -12.82 -14.71
CA PHE A 206 -3.23 -13.97 -13.98
C PHE A 206 -3.09 -15.19 -14.90
N ASN A 207 -4.14 -15.53 -15.66
CA ASN A 207 -4.11 -16.67 -16.58
C ASN A 207 -3.11 -16.46 -17.74
N CYS A 208 -3.10 -15.27 -18.34
CA CYS A 208 -2.26 -14.93 -19.47
C CYS A 208 -0.76 -15.06 -19.12
N LEU A 209 -0.39 -14.59 -17.93
CA LEU A 209 0.97 -14.66 -17.40
C LEU A 209 1.27 -15.95 -16.63
N ARG A 210 0.25 -16.81 -16.42
CA ARG A 210 0.33 -18.03 -15.59
C ARG A 210 0.75 -17.74 -14.14
N LEU A 211 0.33 -16.60 -13.60
CA LEU A 211 0.50 -16.28 -12.20
C LEU A 211 -0.57 -17.01 -11.37
N ASP A 212 -0.22 -17.43 -10.17
CA ASP A 212 -1.17 -18.06 -9.27
C ASP A 212 -2.09 -17.03 -8.61
N LEU A 213 -3.38 -17.06 -8.96
CA LEU A 213 -4.38 -16.19 -8.36
C LEU A 213 -4.64 -16.51 -6.87
N ALA A 214 -4.42 -17.76 -6.44
CA ALA A 214 -4.61 -18.14 -5.04
C ALA A 214 -3.55 -17.53 -4.12
N SER A 215 -2.40 -17.14 -4.66
CA SER A 215 -1.35 -16.44 -3.92
C SER A 215 -1.68 -14.97 -3.63
N ALA A 216 -2.69 -14.39 -4.31
CA ALA A 216 -3.10 -13.02 -4.12
C ALA A 216 -3.96 -12.86 -2.86
N PRO A 217 -3.70 -11.85 -2.00
CA PRO A 217 -4.49 -11.61 -0.80
C PRO A 217 -5.93 -11.19 -1.12
N LYS A 218 -6.81 -11.29 -0.12
CA LYS A 218 -8.20 -10.80 -0.25
C LYS A 218 -8.22 -9.29 -0.38
N LEU A 219 -8.90 -8.77 -1.40
CA LEU A 219 -9.13 -7.33 -1.57
C LEU A 219 -10.10 -6.80 -0.50
N VAL A 220 -9.74 -5.65 0.08
CA VAL A 220 -10.57 -4.92 1.04
C VAL A 220 -10.61 -3.43 0.70
N PRO A 221 -11.67 -2.70 1.05
CA PRO A 221 -11.70 -1.24 0.89
C PRO A 221 -10.83 -0.52 1.93
N PRO A 222 -10.44 0.74 1.67
CA PRO A 222 -9.78 1.58 2.66
C PRO A 222 -10.65 1.80 3.90
N GLY A 223 -10.00 1.91 5.07
CA GLY A 223 -10.66 2.02 6.38
C GLY A 223 -11.12 0.69 6.98
N THR A 224 -10.69 -0.44 6.43
CA THR A 224 -11.04 -1.77 6.95
C THR A 224 -10.32 -2.05 8.28
N ASP A 225 -11.09 -2.48 9.29
CA ASP A 225 -10.58 -3.12 10.50
C ASP A 225 -10.03 -4.51 10.11
N VAL A 226 -8.73 -4.72 10.30
CA VAL A 226 -8.03 -5.95 9.92
C VAL A 226 -7.66 -6.81 11.11
N GLY A 227 -8.00 -6.40 12.33
CA GLY A 227 -7.77 -7.18 13.54
C GLY A 227 -7.23 -6.37 14.70
N LYS A 228 -6.80 -7.08 15.74
CA LYS A 228 -6.20 -6.49 16.94
C LYS A 228 -4.68 -6.53 16.87
N PHE A 229 -4.08 -5.46 17.39
CA PHE A 229 -2.65 -5.42 17.58
C PHE A 229 -2.21 -6.55 18.52
N SER A 230 -1.19 -7.28 18.13
CA SER A 230 -0.70 -8.46 18.85
C SER A 230 0.83 -8.57 18.79
N GLY A 231 1.37 -9.56 19.48
CA GLY A 231 2.81 -9.75 19.63
C GLY A 231 3.40 -9.01 20.85
N PRO A 232 4.72 -9.02 21.03
CA PRO A 232 5.37 -8.55 22.27
C PRO A 232 5.05 -7.09 22.63
N LEU A 233 4.86 -6.20 21.65
CA LEU A 233 4.52 -4.81 21.92
C LEU A 233 3.09 -4.62 22.42
N ALA A 234 2.18 -5.56 22.12
CA ALA A 234 0.80 -5.50 22.60
C ALA A 234 0.68 -5.71 24.12
N GLU A 235 1.75 -6.19 24.77
CA GLU A 235 1.82 -6.33 26.23
C GLU A 235 1.98 -4.97 26.92
N LEU A 236 2.38 -3.92 26.19
CA LEU A 236 2.45 -2.56 26.75
C LEU A 236 1.03 -2.02 27.00
N PRO A 237 0.76 -1.45 28.19
CA PRO A 237 -0.59 -0.99 28.56
C PRO A 237 -1.23 -0.03 27.55
N ALA A 238 -0.43 0.82 26.91
CA ALA A 238 -0.90 1.77 25.90
C ALA A 238 -1.54 1.08 24.68
N PHE A 239 -1.15 -0.15 24.36
CA PHE A 239 -1.69 -0.91 23.23
C PHE A 239 -2.85 -1.84 23.59
N ALA A 240 -3.30 -1.83 24.84
CA ALA A 240 -4.45 -2.62 25.24
C ALA A 240 -5.66 -2.28 24.36
N ASP A 241 -6.22 -3.29 23.68
CA ASP A 241 -7.38 -3.16 22.78
C ASP A 241 -7.14 -2.29 21.51
N THR A 242 -5.89 -2.09 21.11
CA THR A 242 -5.55 -1.38 19.86
C THR A 242 -6.05 -2.15 18.63
N THR A 243 -6.73 -1.45 17.73
CA THR A 243 -7.22 -2.01 16.47
C THR A 243 -6.29 -1.65 15.31
N LEU A 244 -5.98 -2.63 14.47
CA LEU A 244 -5.24 -2.42 13.23
C LEU A 244 -6.21 -2.02 12.11
N ILE A 245 -5.91 -0.92 11.45
CA ILE A 245 -6.73 -0.39 10.35
C ILE A 245 -5.89 -0.38 9.06
N ALA A 246 -6.42 -0.94 7.99
CA ALA A 246 -5.91 -0.69 6.66
C ALA A 246 -6.48 0.66 6.17
N PRO A 247 -5.70 1.75 6.17
CA PRO A 247 -6.17 3.06 5.69
C PRO A 247 -6.27 3.03 4.16
N ALA A 248 -6.06 4.12 3.45
CA ALA A 248 -5.57 4.07 2.09
C ALA A 248 -4.09 3.68 2.16
N CYS A 249 -3.75 2.40 1.96
CA CYS A 249 -2.39 1.90 2.19
C CYS A 249 -1.34 2.46 1.20
N HIS A 250 -1.77 3.09 0.11
CA HIS A 250 -0.88 3.86 -0.75
C HIS A 250 -0.74 5.31 -0.23
N ASP A 251 0.51 5.75 0.04
CA ASP A 251 0.88 7.05 0.63
C ASP A 251 0.20 8.25 -0.05
N THR A 252 0.22 8.30 -1.38
CA THR A 252 -0.42 9.38 -2.14
C THR A 252 -1.95 9.34 -2.00
N ALA A 253 -2.58 8.16 -1.96
CA ALA A 253 -4.02 8.06 -1.75
C ALA A 253 -4.41 8.50 -0.34
N SER A 254 -3.58 8.20 0.67
CA SER A 254 -3.69 8.72 2.04
C SER A 254 -3.56 10.24 2.07
N ALA A 255 -2.54 10.80 1.42
CA ALA A 255 -2.32 12.24 1.35
C ALA A 255 -3.50 12.96 0.69
N ILE A 256 -4.02 12.44 -0.43
CA ILE A 256 -5.18 13.00 -1.12
C ILE A 256 -6.43 12.95 -0.24
N ALA A 257 -6.63 11.86 0.51
CA ALA A 257 -7.75 11.74 1.45
C ALA A 257 -7.69 12.78 2.59
N GLY A 258 -6.49 13.22 2.96
CA GLY A 258 -6.26 14.25 3.98
C GLY A 258 -6.41 15.69 3.48
N ILE A 259 -6.59 15.94 2.17
CA ILE A 259 -6.74 17.30 1.64
C ILE A 259 -8.09 17.88 2.10
N PRO A 260 -8.11 19.07 2.74
CA PRO A 260 -9.34 19.70 3.23
C PRO A 260 -10.12 20.41 2.11
N ALA A 261 -10.20 19.80 0.93
CA ALA A 261 -10.96 20.31 -0.18
C ALA A 261 -12.44 19.92 -0.09
N THR A 262 -13.32 20.80 -0.53
CA THR A 262 -14.76 20.58 -0.59
C THR A 262 -15.25 20.57 -2.03
N GLY A 263 -16.33 19.81 -2.28
CA GLY A 263 -16.87 19.66 -3.64
C GLY A 263 -16.04 18.75 -4.53
N ASN A 264 -16.27 18.84 -5.85
CA ASN A 264 -15.65 17.95 -6.85
C ASN A 264 -14.78 18.69 -7.87
N ASP A 265 -14.74 20.03 -7.81
CA ASP A 265 -14.06 20.88 -8.80
C ASP A 265 -12.70 21.34 -8.25
N TRP A 266 -11.78 20.40 -8.08
CA TRP A 266 -10.42 20.66 -7.63
C TRP A 266 -9.44 19.63 -8.19
N ALA A 267 -8.19 20.06 -8.29
CA ALA A 267 -7.08 19.21 -8.67
C ALA A 267 -6.02 19.21 -7.57
N TYR A 268 -5.14 18.20 -7.57
CA TYR A 268 -4.05 18.09 -6.64
C TYR A 268 -2.72 17.93 -7.36
N ILE A 269 -1.66 18.32 -6.66
CA ILE A 269 -0.28 17.96 -6.97
C ILE A 269 0.30 17.32 -5.72
N SER A 270 0.53 16.00 -5.78
CA SER A 270 1.29 15.30 -4.75
C SER A 270 2.75 15.29 -5.19
N SER A 271 3.58 16.11 -4.53
CA SER A 271 4.98 16.34 -4.92
C SER A 271 5.93 15.72 -3.90
N GLY A 272 6.71 14.74 -4.34
CA GLY A 272 7.71 14.01 -3.58
C GLY A 272 8.81 13.50 -4.51
N THR A 273 9.31 12.30 -4.27
CA THR A 273 10.20 11.58 -5.21
C THR A 273 9.56 11.46 -6.60
N TRP A 274 8.24 11.24 -6.64
CA TRP A 274 7.38 11.38 -7.82
C TRP A 274 6.46 12.58 -7.62
N SER A 275 6.06 13.23 -8.71
CA SER A 275 4.95 14.21 -8.69
C SER A 275 3.76 13.63 -9.43
N LEU A 276 2.61 13.60 -8.75
CA LEU A 276 1.36 13.10 -9.30
C LEU A 276 0.39 14.27 -9.42
N VAL A 277 -0.01 14.58 -10.66
CA VAL A 277 -0.92 15.70 -10.97
C VAL A 277 -2.25 15.15 -11.42
N GLY A 278 -3.34 15.46 -10.72
CA GLY A 278 -4.62 14.86 -11.03
C GLY A 278 -5.82 15.41 -10.27
N THR A 279 -6.90 14.67 -10.34
CA THR A 279 -8.17 14.96 -9.67
C THR A 279 -8.85 13.68 -9.23
N LEU A 280 -9.83 13.80 -8.33
CA LEU A 280 -10.70 12.68 -7.95
C LEU A 280 -11.93 12.64 -8.87
N ILE A 281 -12.20 11.47 -9.44
CA ILE A 281 -13.35 11.21 -10.28
C ILE A 281 -14.19 10.04 -9.77
N GLU A 282 -15.46 9.99 -10.15
CA GLU A 282 -16.38 8.89 -9.75
C GLU A 282 -16.32 7.69 -10.69
N GLN A 283 -16.07 7.94 -11.97
CA GLN A 283 -16.02 6.90 -12.99
C GLN A 283 -14.66 6.90 -13.71
N PRO A 284 -14.10 5.73 -14.00
CA PRO A 284 -12.80 5.64 -14.67
C PRO A 284 -12.79 6.31 -16.04
N ARG A 285 -11.67 6.91 -16.39
CA ARG A 285 -11.40 7.45 -17.72
C ARG A 285 -10.26 6.66 -18.37
N ASN A 286 -10.62 5.69 -19.21
CA ASN A 286 -9.65 4.78 -19.84
C ASN A 286 -9.71 4.81 -21.38
N GLY A 287 -10.14 5.93 -21.96
CA GLY A 287 -10.17 6.13 -23.41
C GLY A 287 -8.80 6.40 -24.03
N ILE A 288 -8.76 6.44 -25.37
CA ILE A 288 -7.53 6.64 -26.19
C ILE A 288 -6.78 7.91 -25.75
N ALA A 289 -7.49 9.01 -25.50
CA ALA A 289 -6.88 10.27 -25.07
C ALA A 289 -6.17 10.16 -23.73
N ALA A 290 -6.81 9.49 -22.74
CA ALA A 290 -6.19 9.24 -21.43
C ALA A 290 -4.96 8.35 -21.55
N ALA A 291 -5.00 7.36 -22.46
CA ALA A 291 -3.88 6.48 -22.74
C ALA A 291 -2.71 7.23 -23.40
N ALA A 292 -2.99 8.05 -24.42
CA ALA A 292 -1.97 8.82 -25.13
C ALA A 292 -1.24 9.81 -24.22
N GLU A 293 -1.95 10.37 -23.24
CA GLU A 293 -1.41 11.30 -22.26
C GLU A 293 -0.86 10.63 -20.99
N ASN A 294 -0.80 9.29 -20.96
CA ASN A 294 -0.31 8.51 -19.80
C ASN A 294 -1.04 8.76 -18.49
N PHE A 295 -2.33 9.09 -18.53
CA PHE A 295 -3.14 9.12 -17.31
C PHE A 295 -3.40 7.71 -16.78
N THR A 296 -3.51 7.59 -15.46
CA THR A 296 -3.79 6.34 -14.74
C THR A 296 -5.02 6.50 -13.85
N ASN A 297 -5.70 5.37 -13.57
CA ASN A 297 -6.91 5.30 -12.75
C ASN A 297 -6.62 4.47 -11.50
N LEU A 298 -6.17 5.10 -10.44
CA LEU A 298 -5.86 4.42 -9.18
C LEU A 298 -6.99 4.50 -8.18
N GLY A 299 -7.10 3.50 -7.31
CA GLY A 299 -8.08 3.50 -6.23
C GLY A 299 -7.93 4.69 -5.28
N ALA A 300 -9.04 5.21 -4.80
CA ALA A 300 -9.10 6.28 -3.80
C ALA A 300 -10.11 5.97 -2.70
N VAL A 301 -10.08 6.76 -1.63
CA VAL A 301 -11.05 6.69 -0.54
C VAL A 301 -12.44 7.12 -1.04
N GLY A 302 -13.51 6.55 -0.44
CA GLY A 302 -14.89 6.93 -0.77
C GLY A 302 -15.39 6.40 -2.10
N ASP A 303 -14.86 5.26 -2.54
CA ASP A 303 -15.22 4.59 -3.81
C ASP A 303 -14.89 5.42 -5.07
N ARG A 304 -14.01 6.41 -4.93
CA ARG A 304 -13.54 7.30 -5.99
C ARG A 304 -12.27 6.77 -6.65
N ILE A 305 -11.82 7.48 -7.66
CA ILE A 305 -10.62 7.17 -8.45
C ILE A 305 -9.71 8.39 -8.46
N CYS A 306 -8.44 8.18 -8.14
CA CYS A 306 -7.36 9.11 -8.42
C CYS A 306 -7.03 9.02 -9.91
N PHE A 307 -7.54 9.96 -10.70
CA PHE A 307 -7.22 10.08 -12.11
C PHE A 307 -6.08 11.09 -12.25
N HIS A 308 -4.87 10.60 -12.46
CA HIS A 308 -3.69 11.45 -12.49
C HIS A 308 -2.63 11.00 -13.50
N LYS A 309 -1.67 11.86 -13.70
CA LYS A 309 -0.46 11.61 -14.49
C LYS A 309 0.75 11.66 -13.58
N ASN A 310 1.62 10.67 -13.71
CA ASN A 310 2.93 10.69 -13.09
C ASN A 310 3.86 11.59 -13.90
N VAL A 311 4.51 12.52 -13.23
CA VAL A 311 5.56 13.38 -13.79
C VAL A 311 6.81 13.25 -12.92
N ASN A 312 7.96 13.63 -13.46
CA ASN A 312 9.21 13.59 -12.69
C ASN A 312 9.05 14.46 -11.44
N GLY A 313 9.48 13.90 -10.31
CA GLY A 313 9.48 14.61 -9.03
C GLY A 313 10.72 15.48 -8.84
N MET A 314 10.95 15.88 -7.59
CA MET A 314 12.14 16.65 -7.22
C MET A 314 13.31 15.69 -6.98
N TRP A 315 14.05 15.42 -8.00
CA TRP A 315 15.34 14.72 -7.95
C TRP A 315 16.46 15.73 -7.84
#